data_3653f86fdbe53544a3652c3ece25d8b5
#
_entry.id   3653f86fdbe53544a3652c3ece25d8b5
#
_cell.length_a   1.000
_cell.length_b   1.000
_cell.length_c   1.000
_cell.angle_alpha   90.00
_cell.angle_beta   90.00
_cell.angle_gamma   90.00
#
_symmetry.space_group_name_H-M   'P 1'
#
loop_
_entity.id
_entity.type
_entity.pdbx_description
1 polymer ?
#
loop_
_entity_poly.entity_id
_entity_poly.type
_entity_poly.pdbx_seq_one_letter_code
_entity_poly.pdbx_strand_id
1 'polypeptide(L)' 'MMKAKQINEVRGLSVEKLQEKLQELKKDLFMLRMQHATNQLDNPMQIAAVKKDIARIKTIIREKETNV' A
#
# COMPACT_ATOMS: atom_id res chain seq x y z
N MET A 1 -2.18 -1.40 8.89
CA MET A 1 -2.61 -2.57 8.10
C MET A 1 -4.06 -2.43 7.70
N MET A 2 -4.42 -2.92 6.54
CA MET A 2 -5.80 -2.91 6.10
C MET A 2 -6.61 -3.94 6.86
N LYS A 3 -7.80 -3.54 7.29
CA LYS A 3 -8.77 -4.47 7.86
C LYS A 3 -9.50 -5.21 6.73
N ALA A 4 -10.13 -6.34 7.04
CA ALA A 4 -10.85 -7.12 6.02
C ALA A 4 -11.88 -6.27 5.26
N LYS A 5 -12.58 -5.37 5.94
CA LYS A 5 -13.55 -4.47 5.33
C LYS A 5 -12.88 -3.55 4.29
N GLN A 6 -11.70 -3.02 4.62
CA GLN A 6 -10.95 -2.16 3.70
C GLN A 6 -10.50 -2.92 2.47
N ILE A 7 -10.09 -4.18 2.62
CA ILE A 7 -9.69 -5.01 1.50
C ILE A 7 -10.87 -5.20 0.54
N ASN A 8 -12.06 -5.45 1.05
CA ASN A 8 -13.26 -5.60 0.21
C ASN A 8 -13.60 -4.30 -0.53
N GLU A 9 -13.47 -3.17 0.15
CA GLU A 9 -13.69 -1.87 -0.48
C GLU A 9 -12.67 -1.62 -1.59
N VAL A 10 -11.41 -1.95 -1.35
CA VAL A 10 -10.33 -1.79 -2.32
C VAL A 10 -10.60 -2.66 -3.55
N ARG A 11 -11.09 -3.87 -3.37
CA ARG A 11 -11.42 -4.74 -4.50
C ARG A 11 -12.56 -4.19 -5.35
N GLY A 12 -13.42 -3.38 -4.77
CA GLY A 12 -14.51 -2.72 -5.49
C GLY A 12 -14.08 -1.51 -6.30
N LEU A 13 -12.85 -1.00 -6.11
CA LEU A 13 -12.35 0.17 -6.81
C LEU A 13 -11.88 -0.17 -8.22
N SER A 14 -11.92 0.83 -9.11
CA SER A 14 -11.35 0.68 -10.44
C SER A 14 -9.82 0.59 -10.38
N VAL A 15 -9.20 0.08 -11.46
CA VAL A 15 -7.74 -0.02 -11.54
C VAL A 15 -7.09 1.35 -11.39
N GLU A 16 -7.69 2.40 -11.97
CA GLU A 16 -7.16 3.76 -11.85
C GLU A 16 -7.11 4.22 -10.41
N LYS A 17 -8.19 3.98 -9.65
CA LYS A 17 -8.25 4.33 -8.23
C LYS A 17 -7.23 3.54 -7.42
N LEU A 18 -7.05 2.27 -7.74
CA LEU A 18 -6.06 1.42 -7.07
C LEU A 18 -4.65 1.91 -7.34
N GLN A 19 -4.37 2.34 -8.56
CA GLN A 19 -3.06 2.88 -8.91
C GLN A 19 -2.77 4.18 -8.16
N GLU A 20 -3.75 5.05 -8.02
CA GLU A 20 -3.61 6.27 -7.21
C GLU A 20 -3.28 5.93 -5.76
N LYS A 21 -4.00 4.99 -5.18
CA LYS A 21 -3.76 4.55 -3.81
C LYS A 21 -2.39 3.93 -3.66
N LEU A 22 -1.95 3.16 -4.64
CA LEU A 22 -0.62 2.57 -4.66
C LEU A 22 0.46 3.65 -4.63
N GLN A 23 0.30 4.71 -5.42
CA GLN A 23 1.27 5.80 -5.43
C GLN A 23 1.32 6.53 -4.10
N GLU A 24 0.17 6.76 -3.46
CA GLU A 24 0.14 7.35 -2.12
C GLU A 24 0.91 6.51 -1.11
N LEU A 25 0.70 5.21 -1.14
CA LEU A 25 1.41 4.30 -0.24
C LEU A 25 2.91 4.28 -0.51
N LYS A 26 3.31 4.37 -1.78
CA LYS A 26 4.73 4.45 -2.14
C LYS A 26 5.37 5.73 -1.59
N LYS A 27 4.66 6.85 -1.65
CA LYS A 27 5.13 8.11 -1.05
C LYS A 27 5.29 7.98 0.44
N ASP A 28 4.30 7.39 1.11
CA ASP A 28 4.36 7.16 2.55
C ASP A 28 5.56 6.27 2.91
N LEU A 29 5.78 5.22 2.16
CA LEU A 29 6.92 4.33 2.37
C LEU A 29 8.24 5.10 2.24
N PHE A 30 8.36 5.93 1.21
CA PHE A 30 9.54 6.73 0.99
C PHE A 30 9.81 7.66 2.18
N MET A 31 8.78 8.34 2.66
CA MET A 31 8.92 9.24 3.81
C MET A 31 9.32 8.47 5.07
N LEU A 32 8.71 7.32 5.31
CA LEU A 32 9.04 6.48 6.46
C LEU A 32 10.50 6.00 6.40
N ARG A 33 10.96 5.64 5.20
CA ARG A 33 12.36 5.22 5.02
C ARG A 33 13.32 6.38 5.29
N MET A 34 12.98 7.59 4.86
CA MET A 34 13.79 8.76 5.14
C MET A 34 13.85 9.05 6.64
N GLN A 35 12.72 8.98 7.33
CA GLN A 35 12.67 9.16 8.78
C GLN A 35 13.50 8.10 9.50
N HIS A 36 13.43 6.87 9.05
CA HIS A 36 14.22 5.78 9.64
C HIS A 36 15.72 6.01 9.43
N ALA A 37 16.11 6.47 8.25
CA ALA A 37 17.51 6.74 7.93
C ALA A 37 18.09 7.87 8.79
N THR A 38 17.26 8.82 9.22
CA THR A 38 17.68 9.92 10.10
C THR A 38 17.47 9.62 11.58
N ASN A 39 17.15 8.38 11.92
CA ASN A 39 16.89 7.93 13.30
C ASN A 39 15.72 8.66 13.97
N GLN A 40 14.81 9.21 13.19
CA GLN A 40 13.62 9.87 13.73
C GLN A 40 12.43 8.91 13.88
N LEU A 41 12.55 7.71 13.35
CA LEU A 41 11.49 6.69 13.41
C LEU A 41 11.90 5.60 14.41
N ASP A 42 11.14 5.50 15.48
CA ASP A 42 11.45 4.55 16.55
C ASP A 42 10.97 3.14 16.24
N ASN A 43 9.99 2.99 15.36
CA ASN A 43 9.35 1.69 15.10
C ASN A 43 9.37 1.35 13.62
N PRO A 44 10.27 0.42 13.19
CA PRO A 44 10.33 0.01 11.79
C PRO A 44 9.13 -0.82 11.33
N MET A 45 8.25 -1.21 12.24
CA MET A 45 7.05 -1.99 11.87
C MET A 45 6.10 -1.21 10.98
N GLN A 46 6.11 0.13 11.04
CA GLN A 46 5.30 0.94 10.14
C GLN A 46 5.72 0.74 8.69
N ILE A 47 7.01 0.63 8.44
CA ILE A 47 7.55 0.37 7.10
C ILE A 47 7.05 -0.98 6.61
N ALA A 48 7.12 -2.01 7.44
CA ALA A 48 6.65 -3.35 7.08
C ALA A 48 5.15 -3.35 6.76
N ALA A 49 4.35 -2.63 7.57
CA ALA A 49 2.91 -2.53 7.34
C ALA A 49 2.59 -1.88 6.00
N VAL A 50 3.26 -0.78 5.66
CA VAL A 50 3.04 -0.09 4.38
C VAL A 50 3.47 -0.98 3.22
N LYS A 51 4.58 -1.70 3.34
CA LYS A 51 5.02 -2.65 2.31
C LYS A 51 3.96 -3.71 2.05
N LYS A 52 3.35 -4.25 3.09
CA LYS A 52 2.30 -5.25 2.96
C LYS A 52 1.08 -4.68 2.24
N ASP A 53 0.69 -3.45 2.59
CA ASP A 53 -0.44 -2.80 1.93
C ASP A 53 -0.16 -2.57 0.45
N ILE A 54 1.05 -2.14 0.10
CA ILE A 54 1.46 -1.97 -1.29
C ILE A 54 1.37 -3.30 -2.04
N ALA A 55 1.88 -4.38 -1.45
CA ALA A 55 1.84 -5.70 -2.06
C ALA A 55 0.40 -6.16 -2.32
N ARG A 56 -0.50 -5.93 -1.36
CA ARG A 56 -1.91 -6.29 -1.50
C ARG A 56 -2.57 -5.54 -2.65
N ILE A 57 -2.33 -4.23 -2.74
CA ILE A 57 -2.92 -3.43 -3.80
C ILE A 57 -2.36 -3.85 -5.15
N LYS A 58 -1.07 -4.11 -5.26
CA LYS A 58 -0.47 -4.63 -6.49
C LYS A 58 -1.10 -5.95 -6.91
N THR A 59 -1.35 -6.84 -5.96
CA THR A 59 -1.98 -8.13 -6.23
C THR A 59 -3.40 -7.94 -6.77
N ILE A 60 -4.16 -7.04 -6.16
CA ILE A 60 -5.54 -6.76 -6.59
C ILE A 60 -5.55 -6.16 -7.99
N ILE A 61 -4.65 -5.23 -8.29
CA ILE A 61 -4.52 -4.64 -9.62
C ILE A 61 -4.21 -5.73 -10.64
N ARG A 62 -3.27 -6.61 -10.32
CA ARG A 62 -2.89 -7.71 -11.19
C ARG A 62 -4.07 -8.65 -11.46
N GLU A 63 -4.84 -8.98 -10.43
CA GLU A 63 -6.03 -9.81 -10.59
C GLU A 63 -7.03 -9.16 -11.54
N LYS A 64 -7.26 -7.86 -11.40
CA LYS A 64 -8.21 -7.15 -12.26
C LYS A 64 -7.73 -7.07 -13.69
N GLU A 65 -6.44 -6.93 -13.92
CA GLU A 65 -5.87 -6.87 -15.27
C GLU A 65 -5.90 -8.23 -15.97
N THR A 66 -5.75 -9.32 -15.21
CA THR A 66 -5.73 -10.66 -15.79
C THR A 66 -7.12 -11.26 -15.96
N ASN A 67 -8.12 -10.76 -15.26
CA ASN A 67 -9.49 -11.27 -15.31
C ASN A 67 -10.38 -10.51 -16.30
N VAL A 68 -9.81 -9.84 -17.25
CA VAL A 68 -10.57 -9.09 -18.27
C VAL A 68 -11.12 -10.01 -19.35
#